data_7c4d99b9bd807dc59a6012e2d8253801
#
_entry.id   7c4d99b9bd807dc59a6012e2d8253801
#
_cell.length_a   1.000
_cell.length_b   1.000
_cell.length_c   1.000
_cell.angle_alpha   90.00
_cell.angle_beta   90.00
_cell.angle_gamma   90.00
#
_symmetry.space_group_name_H-M   'P 1'
#
loop_
_entity.id
_entity.type
_entity.pdbx_description
1 polymer ?
#
loop_
_entity_poly.entity_id
_entity_poly.type
_entity_poly.pdbx_seq_one_letter_code
_entity_poly.pdbx_strand_id
1 'polypeptide(L)'
;MDKNSEEYISKKRAINLWDSGEIDDFEIGSVKGLLDIHYALFHDLDGFDAGKIRKVNISKGNFRFANSMYLGPALEAIEQMPEDDFDQIIDKYVEMNVAHPFIEGNGRATRIWLDLILKKNLGKCIDWQIVDKVDYLEFMKISPVRSKYIKMLLKEALTDKIDDREVFTKGLDQSYIYEGLDEYKAEDIDSQVDK
;
A
#
# COMPACT_ATOMS: atom_id res chain seq x y z
N MET A 1 -18.80 0.65 -18.55
CA MET A 1 -18.09 0.63 -17.26
C MET A 1 -18.44 -0.69 -16.57
N ASP A 2 -17.48 -1.60 -16.45
CA ASP A 2 -17.69 -2.89 -15.77
C ASP A 2 -17.48 -2.72 -14.26
N LYS A 3 -18.58 -2.47 -13.56
CA LYS A 3 -18.59 -2.29 -12.09
C LYS A 3 -18.26 -3.58 -11.31
N ASN A 4 -18.06 -4.71 -12.01
CA ASN A 4 -17.64 -5.98 -11.43
C ASN A 4 -16.12 -6.20 -11.56
N SER A 5 -15.38 -5.28 -12.21
CA SER A 5 -13.94 -5.39 -12.30
C SER A 5 -13.28 -5.27 -10.93
N GLU A 6 -12.16 -5.97 -10.75
CA GLU A 6 -11.42 -5.92 -9.49
C GLU A 6 -10.90 -4.50 -9.19
N GLU A 7 -10.52 -3.75 -10.23
CA GLU A 7 -10.09 -2.37 -10.09
C GLU A 7 -11.20 -1.49 -9.53
N TYR A 8 -12.41 -1.55 -10.11
CA TYR A 8 -13.54 -0.75 -9.66
C TYR A 8 -13.94 -1.09 -8.22
N ILE A 9 -14.09 -2.38 -7.91
CA ILE A 9 -14.55 -2.84 -6.60
C ILE A 9 -13.56 -2.46 -5.51
N SER A 10 -12.27 -2.78 -5.69
CA SER A 10 -11.25 -2.52 -4.66
C SER A 10 -10.99 -1.02 -4.49
N LYS A 11 -11.03 -0.24 -5.58
CA LYS A 11 -10.91 1.22 -5.53
C LYS A 11 -12.11 1.87 -4.79
N LYS A 12 -13.34 1.40 -5.06
CA LYS A 12 -14.53 1.83 -4.34
C LYS A 12 -14.48 1.53 -2.84
N ARG A 13 -13.97 0.35 -2.47
CA ARG A 13 -13.78 -0.02 -1.06
C ARG A 13 -12.79 0.90 -0.37
N ALA A 14 -11.66 1.22 -1.01
CA ALA A 14 -10.69 2.17 -0.46
C ALA A 14 -11.30 3.56 -0.24
N ILE A 15 -12.11 4.05 -1.20
CA ILE A 15 -12.80 5.34 -1.09
C ILE A 15 -13.81 5.29 0.07
N ASN A 16 -14.59 4.21 0.21
CA ASN A 16 -15.55 4.08 1.30
C ASN A 16 -14.85 4.04 2.66
N LEU A 17 -13.73 3.31 2.82
CA LEU A 17 -12.94 3.30 4.04
C LEU A 17 -12.45 4.71 4.44
N TRP A 18 -12.03 5.49 3.46
CA TRP A 18 -11.63 6.88 3.69
C TRP A 18 -12.83 7.75 4.09
N ASP A 19 -13.88 7.75 3.28
CA ASP A 19 -15.05 8.63 3.47
C ASP A 19 -15.83 8.31 4.76
N SER A 20 -15.81 7.04 5.23
CA SER A 20 -16.39 6.64 6.52
C SER A 20 -15.48 6.93 7.72
N GLY A 21 -14.19 7.12 7.50
CA GLY A 21 -13.18 7.22 8.57
C GLY A 21 -12.69 5.85 9.09
N GLU A 22 -13.26 4.74 8.63
CA GLU A 22 -12.84 3.38 9.06
C GLU A 22 -11.38 3.07 8.71
N ILE A 23 -10.79 3.80 7.78
CA ILE A 23 -9.37 3.65 7.42
C ILE A 23 -8.43 3.93 8.61
N ASP A 24 -8.83 4.78 9.54
CA ASP A 24 -8.06 5.13 10.73
C ASP A 24 -8.22 4.12 11.89
N ASP A 25 -9.15 3.14 11.78
CA ASP A 25 -9.40 2.12 12.79
C ASP A 25 -8.44 0.91 12.68
N PHE A 26 -7.67 0.81 11.61
CA PHE A 26 -6.70 -0.28 11.46
C PHE A 26 -5.58 -0.19 12.48
N GLU A 27 -5.04 -1.35 12.89
CA GLU A 27 -3.87 -1.43 13.78
C GLU A 27 -2.60 -0.98 13.05
N ILE A 28 -2.26 0.30 13.23
CA ILE A 28 -1.23 0.98 12.44
C ILE A 28 0.16 0.43 12.74
N GLY A 29 0.93 0.12 11.69
CA GLY A 29 2.30 -0.37 11.76
C GLY A 29 2.44 -1.86 12.03
N SER A 30 1.34 -2.55 12.39
CA SER A 30 1.35 -3.98 12.64
C SER A 30 1.14 -4.82 11.36
N VAL A 31 1.54 -6.08 11.41
CA VAL A 31 1.22 -7.07 10.38
C VAL A 31 -0.29 -7.29 10.31
N LYS A 32 -0.94 -7.36 11.48
CA LYS A 32 -2.40 -7.49 11.55
C LYS A 32 -3.11 -6.37 10.80
N GLY A 33 -2.72 -5.12 11.02
CA GLY A 33 -3.30 -3.98 10.31
C GLY A 33 -3.14 -4.08 8.79
N LEU A 34 -1.98 -4.55 8.31
CA LEU A 34 -1.77 -4.79 6.88
C LEU A 34 -2.68 -5.91 6.33
N LEU A 35 -2.88 -7.00 7.08
CA LEU A 35 -3.80 -8.08 6.71
C LEU A 35 -5.25 -7.58 6.64
N ASP A 36 -5.66 -6.76 7.60
CA ASP A 36 -7.00 -6.18 7.67
C ASP A 36 -7.24 -5.20 6.50
N ILE A 37 -6.27 -4.33 6.17
CA ILE A 37 -6.32 -3.45 4.99
C ILE A 37 -6.47 -4.29 3.71
N HIS A 38 -5.65 -5.32 3.54
CA HIS A 38 -5.72 -6.17 2.36
C HIS A 38 -7.07 -6.88 2.27
N TYR A 39 -7.60 -7.39 3.38
CA TYR A 39 -8.92 -8.00 3.42
C TYR A 39 -10.01 -6.98 3.05
N ALA A 40 -9.97 -5.80 3.61
CA ALA A 40 -10.96 -4.75 3.35
C ALA A 40 -11.02 -4.37 1.87
N LEU A 41 -9.87 -4.33 1.18
CA LEU A 41 -9.81 -4.01 -0.25
C LEU A 41 -10.28 -5.16 -1.14
N PHE A 42 -9.91 -6.41 -0.83
CA PHE A 42 -9.92 -7.51 -1.81
C PHE A 42 -10.78 -8.72 -1.42
N HIS A 43 -11.54 -8.68 -0.30
CA HIS A 43 -12.44 -9.80 0.03
C HIS A 43 -13.42 -10.07 -1.12
N ASP A 44 -13.74 -11.33 -1.34
CA ASP A 44 -14.62 -11.82 -2.41
C ASP A 44 -14.17 -11.50 -3.85
N LEU A 45 -12.91 -11.10 -4.03
CA LEU A 45 -12.29 -10.99 -5.34
C LEU A 45 -11.44 -12.23 -5.62
N ASP A 46 -11.64 -12.82 -6.79
CA ASP A 46 -10.90 -14.01 -7.21
C ASP A 46 -9.40 -13.73 -7.34
N GLY A 47 -8.57 -14.66 -6.88
CA GLY A 47 -7.12 -14.61 -7.02
C GLY A 47 -6.35 -13.83 -5.94
N PHE A 48 -7.05 -13.21 -4.97
CA PHE A 48 -6.39 -12.41 -3.93
C PHE A 48 -6.09 -13.17 -2.63
N ASP A 49 -6.89 -14.20 -2.27
CA ASP A 49 -6.81 -14.81 -0.93
C ASP A 49 -6.78 -13.75 0.19
N ALA A 50 -7.75 -12.82 0.14
CA ALA A 50 -7.78 -11.57 0.88
C ALA A 50 -7.46 -11.74 2.38
N GLY A 51 -6.52 -10.94 2.89
CA GLY A 51 -6.11 -10.98 4.28
C GLY A 51 -5.30 -12.21 4.70
N LYS A 52 -4.85 -13.06 3.75
CA LYS A 52 -4.10 -14.28 4.05
C LYS A 52 -2.66 -14.20 3.55
N ILE A 53 -1.73 -14.61 4.41
CA ILE A 53 -0.33 -14.74 4.03
C ILE A 53 -0.17 -15.91 3.04
N ARG A 54 0.51 -15.65 1.92
CA ARG A 54 0.77 -16.66 0.88
C ARG A 54 1.62 -17.82 1.40
N LYS A 55 1.38 -18.98 0.84
CA LYS A 55 2.12 -20.21 1.15
C LYS A 55 3.01 -20.68 -0.01
N VAL A 56 3.07 -19.90 -1.08
CA VAL A 56 3.85 -20.18 -2.28
C VAL A 56 4.88 -19.09 -2.56
N ASN A 57 5.96 -19.45 -3.24
CA ASN A 57 6.96 -18.50 -3.68
C ASN A 57 6.46 -17.74 -4.91
N ILE A 58 6.69 -16.43 -4.92
CA ILE A 58 6.30 -15.55 -6.02
C ILE A 58 7.47 -14.69 -6.49
N SER A 59 7.38 -14.22 -7.72
CA SER A 59 8.36 -13.32 -8.32
C SER A 59 7.67 -12.35 -9.29
N LYS A 60 8.26 -11.18 -9.51
CA LYS A 60 7.83 -10.22 -10.54
C LYS A 60 9.01 -9.96 -11.48
N GLY A 61 8.92 -10.48 -12.69
CA GLY A 61 10.06 -10.50 -13.61
C GLY A 61 11.25 -11.29 -13.01
N ASN A 62 12.39 -10.63 -12.91
CA ASN A 62 13.62 -11.21 -12.33
C ASN A 62 13.74 -10.98 -10.81
N PHE A 63 12.79 -10.27 -10.20
CA PHE A 63 12.82 -10.02 -8.76
C PHE A 63 12.10 -11.14 -8.02
N ARG A 64 12.82 -11.80 -7.10
CA ARG A 64 12.26 -12.82 -6.20
C ARG A 64 11.97 -12.20 -4.85
N PHE A 65 10.72 -12.31 -4.41
CA PHE A 65 10.32 -11.92 -3.07
C PHE A 65 10.76 -12.95 -2.02
N ALA A 66 10.58 -12.63 -0.75
CA ALA A 66 10.94 -13.54 0.33
C ALA A 66 10.35 -14.93 0.14
N ASN A 67 11.11 -15.96 0.50
CA ASN A 67 10.62 -17.33 0.45
C ASN A 67 9.46 -17.51 1.44
N SER A 68 8.35 -18.11 0.96
CA SER A 68 7.14 -18.29 1.75
C SER A 68 7.35 -19.04 3.06
N MET A 69 8.36 -19.93 3.12
CA MET A 69 8.72 -20.67 4.33
C MET A 69 9.20 -19.75 5.46
N TYR A 70 9.78 -18.60 5.14
CA TYR A 70 10.34 -17.64 6.11
C TYR A 70 9.49 -16.41 6.33
N LEU A 71 8.29 -16.34 5.71
CA LEU A 71 7.43 -15.15 5.83
C LEU A 71 7.00 -14.87 7.27
N GLY A 72 6.64 -15.89 8.06
CA GLY A 72 6.27 -15.71 9.45
C GLY A 72 7.34 -14.97 10.25
N PRO A 73 8.56 -15.54 10.40
CA PRO A 73 9.66 -14.87 11.08
C PRO A 73 10.05 -13.51 10.48
N ALA A 74 9.97 -13.35 9.15
CA ALA A 74 10.27 -12.07 8.50
C ALA A 74 9.25 -11.00 8.89
N LEU A 75 7.97 -11.32 8.87
CA LEU A 75 6.90 -10.39 9.24
C LEU A 75 6.97 -10.00 10.73
N GLU A 76 7.28 -10.95 11.62
CA GLU A 76 7.52 -10.68 13.03
C GLU A 76 8.70 -9.70 13.23
N ALA A 77 9.79 -9.88 12.48
CA ALA A 77 10.95 -8.98 12.53
C ALA A 77 10.59 -7.58 11.99
N ILE A 78 9.84 -7.49 10.88
CA ILE A 78 9.39 -6.23 10.30
C ILE A 78 8.47 -5.48 11.27
N GLU A 79 7.57 -6.17 11.96
CA GLU A 79 6.67 -5.57 12.94
C GLU A 79 7.43 -4.86 14.06
N GLN A 80 8.58 -5.40 14.48
CA GLN A 80 9.44 -4.83 15.53
C GLN A 80 10.39 -3.72 15.04
N MET A 81 10.41 -3.40 13.74
CA MET A 81 11.25 -2.31 13.24
C MET A 81 10.77 -0.96 13.77
N PRO A 82 11.72 -0.02 14.07
CA PRO A 82 11.37 1.29 14.60
C PRO A 82 10.64 2.15 13.56
N GLU A 83 9.83 3.09 14.07
CA GLU A 83 9.01 4.02 13.29
C GLU A 83 9.15 5.47 13.79
N ASP A 84 10.29 5.82 14.41
CA ASP A 84 10.48 7.12 15.08
C ASP A 84 10.70 8.28 14.10
N ASP A 85 11.21 7.96 12.90
CA ASP A 85 11.47 8.93 11.86
C ASP A 85 11.14 8.40 10.45
N PHE A 86 11.17 9.29 9.47
CA PHE A 86 10.88 8.98 8.09
C PHE A 86 11.78 7.87 7.52
N ASP A 87 13.07 7.91 7.80
CA ASP A 87 14.02 6.95 7.23
C ASP A 87 13.77 5.53 7.76
N GLN A 88 13.45 5.40 9.03
CA GLN A 88 13.07 4.13 9.67
C GLN A 88 11.75 3.59 9.10
N ILE A 89 10.76 4.46 8.94
CA ILE A 89 9.46 4.08 8.35
C ILE A 89 9.64 3.58 6.92
N ILE A 90 10.46 4.25 6.11
CA ILE A 90 10.73 3.80 4.74
C ILE A 90 11.54 2.49 4.72
N ASP A 91 12.50 2.30 5.63
CA ASP A 91 13.20 1.01 5.74
C ASP A 91 12.22 -0.12 6.06
N LYS A 92 11.30 0.10 6.99
CA LYS A 92 10.23 -0.86 7.32
C LYS A 92 9.33 -1.15 6.10
N TYR A 93 8.97 -0.12 5.36
CA TYR A 93 8.21 -0.27 4.11
C TYR A 93 8.95 -1.07 3.04
N VAL A 94 10.25 -0.84 2.88
CA VAL A 94 11.11 -1.60 1.96
C VAL A 94 11.15 -3.07 2.33
N GLU A 95 11.34 -3.40 3.61
CA GLU A 95 11.35 -4.78 4.09
C GLU A 95 9.97 -5.45 3.90
N MET A 96 8.87 -4.74 4.10
CA MET A 96 7.52 -5.25 3.81
C MET A 96 7.33 -5.52 2.31
N ASN A 97 7.88 -4.67 1.44
CA ASN A 97 7.86 -4.92 0.00
C ASN A 97 8.69 -6.15 -0.40
N VAL A 98 9.82 -6.41 0.27
CA VAL A 98 10.63 -7.64 0.08
C VAL A 98 9.87 -8.86 0.56
N ALA A 99 9.21 -8.78 1.71
CA ALA A 99 8.37 -9.84 2.26
C ALA A 99 7.24 -10.19 1.30
N HIS A 100 6.54 -9.20 0.76
CA HIS A 100 5.46 -9.37 -0.22
C HIS A 100 4.45 -10.44 0.20
N PRO A 101 3.72 -10.24 1.31
CA PRO A 101 3.05 -11.33 2.02
C PRO A 101 1.84 -11.92 1.30
N PHE A 102 1.28 -11.25 0.29
CA PHE A 102 0.06 -11.67 -0.40
C PHE A 102 0.35 -12.27 -1.79
N ILE A 103 -0.60 -13.02 -2.32
CA ILE A 103 -0.55 -13.53 -3.71
C ILE A 103 -0.64 -12.36 -4.70
N GLU A 104 -1.59 -11.44 -4.48
CA GLU A 104 -1.84 -10.26 -5.30
C GLU A 104 -2.19 -9.06 -4.39
N GLY A 105 -2.18 -7.83 -4.90
CA GLY A 105 -2.60 -6.63 -4.17
C GLY A 105 -1.61 -6.07 -3.16
N ASN A 106 -0.39 -6.62 -3.08
CA ASN A 106 0.63 -6.18 -2.12
C ASN A 106 0.91 -4.68 -2.19
N GLY A 107 1.20 -4.16 -3.38
CA GLY A 107 1.55 -2.75 -3.55
C GLY A 107 0.42 -1.81 -3.10
N ARG A 108 -0.82 -2.13 -3.46
CA ARG A 108 -2.00 -1.30 -3.12
C ARG A 108 -2.24 -1.27 -1.61
N ALA A 109 -2.17 -2.42 -0.94
CA ALA A 109 -2.35 -2.49 0.52
C ALA A 109 -1.18 -1.86 1.28
N THR A 110 0.07 -2.11 0.87
CA THR A 110 1.25 -1.59 1.58
C THR A 110 1.44 -0.09 1.44
N ARG A 111 0.98 0.55 0.35
CA ARG A 111 1.00 2.01 0.23
C ARG A 111 0.03 2.68 1.20
N ILE A 112 -1.18 2.14 1.38
CA ILE A 112 -2.11 2.62 2.42
C ILE A 112 -1.50 2.41 3.82
N TRP A 113 -0.95 1.23 4.08
CA TRP A 113 -0.29 0.92 5.34
C TRP A 113 0.87 1.90 5.66
N LEU A 114 1.69 2.25 4.66
CA LEU A 114 2.75 3.26 4.79
C LEU A 114 2.19 4.62 5.17
N ASP A 115 1.16 5.09 4.43
CA ASP A 115 0.57 6.40 4.70
C ASP A 115 -0.05 6.49 6.10
N LEU A 116 -0.66 5.41 6.60
CA LEU A 116 -1.16 5.36 7.97
C LEU A 116 -0.03 5.42 9.01
N ILE A 117 1.11 4.77 8.79
CA ILE A 117 2.29 4.85 9.67
C ILE A 117 2.84 6.28 9.68
N LEU A 118 3.00 6.90 8.51
CA LEU A 118 3.47 8.28 8.39
C LEU A 118 2.50 9.27 9.04
N LYS A 119 1.19 9.08 8.86
CA LYS A 119 0.13 9.90 9.48
C LYS A 119 0.24 9.85 10.99
N LYS A 120 0.30 8.65 11.56
CA LYS A 120 0.36 8.43 13.01
C LYS A 120 1.62 9.01 13.65
N ASN A 121 2.79 8.75 13.07
CA ASN A 121 4.06 9.04 13.72
C ASN A 121 4.62 10.44 13.36
N LEU A 122 4.33 10.93 12.16
CA LEU A 122 4.91 12.20 11.66
C LEU A 122 3.87 13.26 11.28
N GLY A 123 2.57 12.96 11.30
CA GLY A 123 1.55 13.86 10.78
C GLY A 123 1.72 14.17 9.29
N LYS A 124 2.18 13.20 8.51
CA LYS A 124 2.48 13.32 7.08
C LYS A 124 1.88 12.13 6.31
N CYS A 125 1.73 12.29 5.02
CA CYS A 125 1.47 11.19 4.06
C CYS A 125 2.26 11.44 2.78
N ILE A 126 2.23 10.48 1.86
CA ILE A 126 2.84 10.65 0.55
C ILE A 126 1.80 11.21 -0.43
N ASP A 127 2.13 12.30 -1.10
CA ASP A 127 1.39 12.72 -2.28
C ASP A 127 1.82 11.84 -3.48
N TRP A 128 1.18 10.69 -3.60
CA TRP A 128 1.51 9.71 -4.65
C TRP A 128 1.31 10.25 -6.06
N GLN A 129 0.50 11.29 -6.25
CA GLN A 129 0.26 11.91 -7.55
C GLN A 129 1.54 12.44 -8.20
N ILE A 130 2.48 12.94 -7.38
CA ILE A 130 3.74 13.50 -7.88
C ILE A 130 4.88 12.48 -7.93
N VAL A 131 4.64 11.24 -7.52
CA VAL A 131 5.64 10.16 -7.55
C VAL A 131 5.61 9.47 -8.91
N ASP A 132 6.65 9.65 -9.72
CA ASP A 132 6.75 9.05 -11.05
C ASP A 132 6.74 7.52 -10.99
N LYS A 133 5.96 6.90 -11.88
CA LYS A 133 5.81 5.43 -11.93
C LYS A 133 7.13 4.71 -12.20
N VAL A 134 7.90 5.20 -13.16
CA VAL A 134 9.14 4.52 -13.60
C VAL A 134 10.17 4.59 -12.49
N ASP A 135 10.39 5.78 -11.94
CA ASP A 135 11.33 6.00 -10.85
C ASP A 135 10.92 5.19 -9.60
N TYR A 136 9.64 5.22 -9.23
CA TYR A 136 9.16 4.47 -8.08
C TYR A 136 9.40 2.97 -8.21
N LEU A 137 9.01 2.35 -9.34
CA LEU A 137 9.17 0.92 -9.55
C LEU A 137 10.65 0.51 -9.63
N GLU A 138 11.50 1.32 -10.26
CA GLU A 138 12.93 1.07 -10.35
C GLU A 138 13.59 1.19 -8.98
N PHE A 139 13.30 2.26 -8.23
CA PHE A 139 13.89 2.47 -6.90
C PHE A 139 13.40 1.45 -5.88
N MET A 140 12.14 1.04 -5.94
CA MET A 140 11.65 -0.07 -5.12
C MET A 140 12.36 -1.40 -5.43
N LYS A 141 12.65 -1.68 -6.71
CA LYS A 141 13.37 -2.88 -7.12
C LYS A 141 14.79 -2.95 -6.56
N ILE A 142 15.49 -1.82 -6.49
CA ILE A 142 16.86 -1.76 -5.97
C ILE A 142 16.92 -1.47 -4.47
N SER A 143 15.82 -1.09 -3.84
CA SER A 143 15.75 -0.64 -2.44
C SER A 143 16.30 -1.65 -1.42
N PRO A 144 16.17 -3.00 -1.60
CA PRO A 144 16.73 -3.96 -0.65
C PRO A 144 18.24 -3.87 -0.48
N VAL A 145 18.94 -3.36 -1.50
CA VAL A 145 20.40 -3.17 -1.46
C VAL A 145 20.78 -1.70 -1.28
N ARG A 146 19.91 -0.79 -1.76
CA ARG A 146 20.19 0.64 -1.75
C ARG A 146 18.89 1.45 -1.61
N SER A 147 18.40 1.58 -0.38
CA SER A 147 17.15 2.28 -0.06
C SER A 147 17.22 3.81 -0.24
N LYS A 148 18.41 4.39 -0.41
CA LYS A 148 18.62 5.84 -0.52
C LYS A 148 17.73 6.50 -1.59
N TYR A 149 17.59 5.88 -2.75
CA TYR A 149 16.86 6.50 -3.86
C TYR A 149 15.35 6.54 -3.61
N ILE A 150 14.77 5.46 -3.10
CA ILE A 150 13.35 5.45 -2.73
C ILE A 150 13.06 6.41 -1.58
N LYS A 151 13.98 6.53 -0.59
CA LYS A 151 13.87 7.51 0.49
C LYS A 151 13.88 8.95 -0.05
N MET A 152 14.77 9.28 -0.97
CA MET A 152 14.82 10.61 -1.60
C MET A 152 13.51 10.91 -2.35
N LEU A 153 13.07 9.99 -3.21
CA LEU A 153 11.85 10.14 -4.01
C LEU A 153 10.62 10.38 -3.12
N LEU A 154 10.41 9.53 -2.12
CA LEU A 154 9.24 9.63 -1.24
C LEU A 154 9.34 10.83 -0.28
N LYS A 155 10.56 11.27 0.08
CA LYS A 155 10.74 12.46 0.92
C LYS A 155 10.32 13.74 0.21
N GLU A 156 10.57 13.84 -1.09
CA GLU A 156 10.14 14.97 -1.92
C GLU A 156 8.61 15.02 -2.08
N ALA A 157 7.95 13.87 -1.95
CA ALA A 157 6.51 13.74 -2.05
C ALA A 157 5.77 13.80 -0.68
N LEU A 158 6.49 14.03 0.43
CA LEU A 158 5.87 14.19 1.74
C LEU A 158 5.00 15.45 1.81
N THR A 159 3.77 15.28 2.30
CA THR A 159 2.84 16.38 2.53
C THR A 159 2.21 16.30 3.92
N ASP A 160 1.73 17.42 4.46
CA ASP A 160 0.95 17.51 5.70
C ASP A 160 -0.58 17.47 5.45
N LYS A 161 -1.00 17.28 4.22
CA LYS A 161 -2.41 17.19 3.82
C LYS A 161 -2.99 15.79 4.11
N ILE A 162 -2.85 15.34 5.35
CA ILE A 162 -3.21 13.98 5.78
C ILE A 162 -4.71 13.68 5.75
N ASP A 163 -5.55 14.71 5.77
CA ASP A 163 -7.00 14.61 5.74
C ASP A 163 -7.60 15.22 4.45
N ASP A 164 -6.77 15.43 3.43
CA ASP A 164 -7.20 15.95 2.14
C ASP A 164 -7.68 14.80 1.23
N ARG A 165 -8.99 14.74 1.00
CA ARG A 165 -9.62 13.71 0.16
C ARG A 165 -9.07 13.69 -1.27
N GLU A 166 -8.71 14.86 -1.82
CA GLU A 166 -8.16 14.94 -3.18
C GLU A 166 -6.77 14.30 -3.24
N VAL A 167 -5.92 14.54 -2.24
CA VAL A 167 -4.61 13.88 -2.12
C VAL A 167 -4.78 12.37 -2.04
N PHE A 168 -5.71 11.89 -1.21
CA PHE A 168 -5.98 10.47 -1.08
C PHE A 168 -6.50 9.85 -2.38
N THR A 169 -7.52 10.42 -3.02
CA THR A 169 -8.15 9.83 -4.21
C THR A 169 -7.21 9.83 -5.42
N LYS A 170 -6.46 10.91 -5.63
CA LYS A 170 -5.43 10.95 -6.69
C LYS A 170 -4.26 10.02 -6.41
N GLY A 171 -3.87 9.92 -5.14
CA GLY A 171 -2.88 8.95 -4.70
C GLY A 171 -3.34 7.51 -4.91
N LEU A 172 -4.62 7.23 -4.66
CA LEU A 172 -5.23 5.94 -4.93
C LEU A 172 -5.16 5.60 -6.43
N ASP A 173 -5.54 6.54 -7.32
CA ASP A 173 -5.42 6.35 -8.77
C ASP A 173 -3.99 6.04 -9.18
N GLN A 174 -3.03 6.79 -8.68
CA GLN A 174 -1.60 6.57 -8.97
C GLN A 174 -1.14 5.19 -8.46
N SER A 175 -1.60 4.76 -7.29
CA SER A 175 -1.33 3.43 -6.75
C SER A 175 -1.77 2.30 -7.67
N TYR A 176 -2.91 2.45 -8.34
CA TYR A 176 -3.39 1.49 -9.33
C TYR A 176 -2.63 1.58 -10.65
N ILE A 177 -2.28 2.78 -11.09
CA ILE A 177 -1.43 2.99 -12.29
C ILE A 177 -0.08 2.25 -12.15
N TYR A 178 0.52 2.18 -10.96
CA TYR A 178 1.76 1.40 -10.75
C TYR A 178 1.58 -0.09 -11.08
N GLU A 179 0.38 -0.63 -10.88
CA GLU A 179 0.06 -2.03 -11.20
C GLU A 179 -0.46 -2.21 -12.65
N GLY A 180 -0.55 -1.12 -13.43
CA GLY A 180 -1.05 -1.15 -14.81
C GLY A 180 -2.58 -1.09 -14.92
N LEU A 181 -3.26 -0.64 -13.87
CA LEU A 181 -4.71 -0.48 -13.78
C LEU A 181 -5.03 1.01 -13.83
N ASP A 182 -5.72 1.47 -14.88
CA ASP A 182 -6.02 2.89 -15.10
C ASP A 182 -7.39 3.11 -15.79
N GLU A 183 -8.26 2.11 -15.72
CA GLU A 183 -9.57 2.14 -16.39
C GLU A 183 -10.57 3.06 -15.68
N TYR A 184 -10.48 3.15 -14.34
CA TYR A 184 -11.41 3.92 -13.50
C TYR A 184 -10.69 5.01 -12.73
N LYS A 185 -11.29 6.21 -12.69
CA LYS A 185 -10.83 7.30 -11.83
C LYS A 185 -11.61 7.31 -10.52
N ALA A 186 -10.91 7.57 -9.41
CA ALA A 186 -11.51 7.61 -8.09
C ALA A 186 -12.61 8.69 -7.98
N GLU A 187 -12.45 9.81 -8.70
CA GLU A 187 -13.44 10.90 -8.75
C GLU A 187 -14.76 10.49 -9.41
N ASP A 188 -14.75 9.47 -10.30
CA ASP A 188 -15.94 8.97 -10.99
C ASP A 188 -16.65 7.86 -10.22
N ILE A 189 -16.10 7.45 -9.07
CA ILE A 189 -16.64 6.39 -8.22
C ILE A 189 -17.44 7.02 -7.08
N ASP A 190 -18.75 6.82 -7.08
CA ASP A 190 -19.61 7.27 -5.99
C ASP A 190 -19.31 6.50 -4.69
N SER A 191 -18.99 7.22 -3.62
CA SER A 191 -18.96 6.63 -2.28
C SER A 191 -20.38 6.33 -1.80
N GLN A 192 -20.56 5.17 -1.18
CA GLN A 192 -21.87 4.77 -0.61
C GLN A 192 -21.98 5.10 0.88
N VAL A 193 -21.23 6.06 1.36
CA VAL A 193 -21.38 6.52 2.75
C VAL A 193 -22.61 7.41 2.79
N ASP A 194 -23.70 6.87 3.31
CA ASP A 194 -24.89 7.66 3.67
C ASP A 194 -24.46 8.71 4.71
N LYS A 195 -24.71 9.96 4.39
CA LYS A 195 -24.44 11.10 5.29
C LYS A 195 -25.43 11.12 6.45
#